data_12088eb7f88dc9dc6bbc46212cc91be6
#
_entry.id   12088eb7f88dc9dc6bbc46212cc91be6
#
_cell.length_a   1.000
_cell.length_b   1.000
_cell.length_c   1.000
_cell.angle_alpha   90.00
_cell.angle_beta   90.00
_cell.angle_gamma   90.00
#
_symmetry.space_group_name_H-M   'P 1'
#
loop_
_entity.id
_entity.type
_entity.pdbx_description
1 polymer ?
#
loop_
_entity_poly.entity_id
_entity_poly.type
_entity_poly.pdbx_seq_one_letter_code
_entity_poly.pdbx_strand_id
1 'polypeptide(L)'
;MRRLVIVLADGLRPDAISPSVMPSLDALGRVYTLARRARTVRPSATVAALASLATGVGPDTHRLVEPGLEFLPRLRSIRPVSRVLAQAGIPTDIVTADVGPAALPVAWALASTAGARRLVAKGSRAWDTAAAAQRLLSQREDGLLFVYLPDCDRAGHAHGWMSEQYLEAAAQVDAGVGLLSGWTDDAVFIITADHGGGGVTANEHDEPHPVNDHIPLIVAGPGVTRRHQLTRAISLLDVPATVLWWFGVPVPDDYEGRPLAEAFARVPGPTPVPA
;
A
#
# COMPACT_ATOMS: atom_id res chain seq x y z
N MET A 1 -17.50 -12.55 5.39
CA MET A 1 -16.26 -12.49 4.59
C MET A 1 -15.56 -11.19 4.92
N ARG A 2 -14.29 -11.24 5.30
CA ARG A 2 -13.49 -10.06 5.62
C ARG A 2 -12.30 -10.00 4.70
N ARG A 3 -12.29 -9.01 3.80
CA ARG A 3 -11.23 -8.83 2.81
C ARG A 3 -10.78 -7.39 2.79
N LEU A 4 -9.48 -7.18 2.95
CA LEU A 4 -8.85 -5.88 2.82
C LEU A 4 -7.80 -5.93 1.71
N VAL A 5 -7.79 -4.91 0.86
CA VAL A 5 -6.84 -4.76 -0.24
C VAL A 5 -6.03 -3.49 -0.01
N ILE A 6 -4.71 -3.60 0.05
CA ILE A 6 -3.83 -2.46 -0.04
C ILE A 6 -3.36 -2.37 -1.48
N VAL A 7 -3.58 -1.23 -2.13
CA VAL A 7 -2.97 -0.91 -3.42
C VAL A 7 -1.93 0.17 -3.18
N LEU A 8 -0.67 -0.18 -3.37
CA LEU A 8 0.46 0.73 -3.28
C LEU A 8 0.90 1.13 -4.68
N ALA A 9 0.72 2.38 -5.04
CA ALA A 9 1.21 2.99 -6.27
C ALA A 9 2.53 3.71 -5.98
N ASP A 10 3.65 3.04 -6.30
CA ASP A 10 5.01 3.52 -6.02
C ASP A 10 5.28 4.86 -6.69
N GLY A 11 5.79 5.83 -5.94
CA GLY A 11 6.12 7.15 -6.41
C GLY A 11 4.93 8.02 -6.84
N LEU A 12 3.68 7.66 -6.47
CA LEU A 12 2.50 8.41 -6.87
C LEU A 12 2.33 9.70 -6.06
N ARG A 13 2.40 10.83 -6.73
CA ARG A 13 2.11 12.14 -6.15
C ARG A 13 0.60 12.42 -6.03
N PRO A 14 0.14 13.04 -4.92
CA PRO A 14 -1.27 13.41 -4.75
C PRO A 14 -1.80 14.37 -5.83
N ASP A 15 -0.94 15.25 -6.38
CA ASP A 15 -1.31 16.24 -7.39
C ASP A 15 -1.44 15.68 -8.81
N ALA A 16 -1.03 14.43 -9.05
CA ALA A 16 -1.35 13.70 -10.27
C ALA A 16 -2.82 13.22 -10.29
N ILE A 17 -3.45 13.09 -9.11
CA ILE A 17 -4.84 12.61 -9.00
C ILE A 17 -5.80 13.73 -9.40
N SER A 18 -6.32 13.62 -10.61
CA SER A 18 -7.27 14.57 -11.20
C SER A 18 -8.27 13.84 -12.08
N PRO A 19 -9.43 14.45 -12.39
CA PRO A 19 -10.43 13.84 -13.29
C PRO A 19 -9.89 13.52 -14.69
N SER A 20 -8.86 14.25 -15.14
CA SER A 20 -8.28 14.08 -16.48
C SER A 20 -7.19 13.01 -16.55
N VAL A 21 -6.44 12.78 -15.46
CA VAL A 21 -5.32 11.84 -15.44
C VAL A 21 -5.70 10.54 -14.73
N MET A 22 -6.36 10.64 -13.56
CA MET A 22 -6.68 9.50 -12.70
C MET A 22 -8.16 9.52 -12.28
N PRO A 23 -9.11 9.37 -13.22
CA PRO A 23 -10.54 9.50 -12.96
C PRO A 23 -11.08 8.49 -11.94
N SER A 24 -10.54 7.27 -11.89
CA SER A 24 -10.96 6.24 -10.92
C SER A 24 -10.57 6.58 -9.51
N LEU A 25 -9.32 7.02 -9.27
CA LEU A 25 -8.87 7.45 -7.95
C LEU A 25 -9.56 8.75 -7.51
N ASP A 26 -9.73 9.71 -8.42
CA ASP A 26 -10.47 10.95 -8.13
C ASP A 26 -11.92 10.63 -7.70
N ALA A 27 -12.59 9.74 -8.42
CA ALA A 27 -13.94 9.32 -8.08
C ALA A 27 -14.02 8.61 -6.72
N LEU A 28 -13.10 7.68 -6.43
CA LEU A 28 -13.02 7.00 -5.13
C LEU A 28 -12.79 8.00 -3.99
N GLY A 29 -11.86 8.94 -4.15
CA GLY A 29 -11.58 9.97 -3.16
C GLY A 29 -12.75 10.92 -2.91
N ARG A 30 -13.60 11.17 -3.92
CA ARG A 30 -14.84 11.97 -3.78
C ARG A 30 -15.97 11.22 -3.10
N VAL A 31 -16.04 9.91 -3.32
CA VAL A 31 -17.14 9.07 -2.81
C VAL A 31 -16.88 8.58 -1.39
N TYR A 32 -15.65 8.27 -1.06
CA TYR A 32 -15.26 7.63 0.20
C TYR A 32 -14.40 8.54 1.09
N THR A 33 -13.54 7.96 1.90
CA THR A 33 -12.64 8.69 2.81
C THR A 33 -11.29 8.97 2.15
N LEU A 34 -10.83 10.20 2.28
CA LEU A 34 -9.61 10.71 1.65
C LEU A 34 -8.74 11.46 2.66
N ALA A 35 -7.43 11.21 2.64
CA ALA A 35 -6.41 12.11 3.18
C ALA A 35 -5.58 12.69 2.01
N ARG A 36 -5.65 14.00 1.81
CA ARG A 36 -4.93 14.67 0.72
C ARG A 36 -3.43 14.86 0.99
N ARG A 37 -3.03 14.80 2.25
CA ARG A 37 -1.66 15.10 2.72
C ARG A 37 -1.23 14.08 3.78
N ALA A 38 -1.42 12.80 3.48
CA ALA A 38 -0.74 11.78 4.24
C ALA A 38 0.78 11.89 4.02
N ARG A 39 1.57 11.45 4.97
CA ARG A 39 3.03 11.52 4.88
C ARG A 39 3.64 10.12 4.90
N THR A 40 4.63 9.96 4.04
CA THR A 40 5.52 8.80 4.12
C THR A 40 6.50 8.92 5.28
N VAL A 41 7.34 7.90 5.44
CA VAL A 41 8.48 7.88 6.37
C VAL A 41 9.70 8.55 5.73
N ARG A 42 10.75 8.79 6.53
CA ARG A 42 12.03 9.30 6.02
C ARG A 42 13.16 8.34 6.35
N PRO A 43 14.07 8.07 5.38
CA PRO A 43 14.10 8.64 4.01
C PRO A 43 12.86 8.23 3.20
N SER A 44 12.46 9.10 2.25
CA SER A 44 11.35 8.86 1.31
C SER A 44 11.78 7.90 0.19
N ALA A 45 12.23 6.72 0.58
CA ALA A 45 12.74 5.68 -0.31
C ALA A 45 11.85 4.44 -0.23
N THR A 46 11.63 3.79 -1.37
CA THR A 46 10.76 2.60 -1.51
C THR A 46 11.05 1.54 -0.45
N VAL A 47 12.32 1.19 -0.23
CA VAL A 47 12.71 0.15 0.74
C VAL A 47 12.30 0.54 2.17
N ALA A 48 12.57 1.78 2.58
CA ALA A 48 12.23 2.28 3.90
C ALA A 48 10.71 2.31 4.12
N ALA A 49 9.96 2.79 3.12
CA ALA A 49 8.52 2.89 3.17
C ALA A 49 7.82 1.51 3.16
N LEU A 50 8.27 0.58 2.30
CA LEU A 50 7.74 -0.79 2.27
C LEU A 50 8.05 -1.54 3.57
N ALA A 51 9.25 -1.38 4.13
CA ALA A 51 9.59 -1.97 5.42
C ALA A 51 8.72 -1.40 6.55
N SER A 52 8.48 -0.08 6.55
CA SER A 52 7.60 0.58 7.52
C SER A 52 6.16 0.10 7.38
N LEU A 53 5.64 -0.01 6.15
CA LEU A 53 4.31 -0.53 5.87
C LEU A 53 4.16 -2.00 6.30
N ALA A 54 5.21 -2.80 6.10
CA ALA A 54 5.20 -4.21 6.50
C ALA A 54 5.30 -4.41 8.02
N THR A 55 5.98 -3.52 8.75
CA THR A 55 6.34 -3.74 10.16
C THR A 55 5.62 -2.84 11.16
N GLY A 56 4.97 -1.76 10.70
CA GLY A 56 4.28 -0.80 11.57
C GLY A 56 5.19 0.13 12.37
N VAL A 57 6.51 0.05 12.14
CA VAL A 57 7.52 0.91 12.79
C VAL A 57 8.32 1.69 11.75
N GLY A 58 8.88 2.82 12.15
CA GLY A 58 9.64 3.69 11.25
C GLY A 58 11.07 3.23 10.98
N PRO A 59 11.77 3.89 10.03
CA PRO A 59 13.14 3.57 9.65
C PRO A 59 14.16 3.62 10.80
N ASP A 60 13.97 4.50 11.77
CA ASP A 60 14.82 4.59 12.96
C ASP A 60 14.76 3.31 13.81
N THR A 61 13.62 2.62 13.79
CA THR A 61 13.37 1.39 14.53
C THR A 61 13.78 0.16 13.71
N HIS A 62 13.24 0.00 12.49
CA HIS A 62 13.53 -1.19 11.68
C HIS A 62 14.90 -1.14 10.99
N ARG A 63 15.46 0.04 10.69
CA ARG A 63 16.76 0.28 10.04
C ARG A 63 16.93 -0.39 8.67
N LEU A 64 15.83 -0.58 7.94
CA LEU A 64 15.80 -1.19 6.63
C LEU A 64 15.61 -0.07 5.59
N VAL A 65 16.68 0.55 5.16
CA VAL A 65 16.64 1.72 4.27
C VAL A 65 17.27 1.46 2.90
N GLU A 66 18.01 0.36 2.77
CA GLU A 66 18.64 -0.08 1.52
C GLU A 66 18.30 -1.55 1.22
N PRO A 67 18.25 -1.96 -0.05
CA PRO A 67 18.00 -3.35 -0.40
C PRO A 67 19.19 -4.24 -0.04
N GLY A 68 18.94 -5.35 0.69
CA GLY A 68 20.00 -6.28 1.08
C GLY A 68 19.46 -7.54 1.76
N LEU A 69 20.27 -8.60 1.84
CA LEU A 69 19.91 -9.85 2.51
C LEU A 69 19.97 -9.75 4.05
N GLU A 70 20.61 -8.75 4.59
CA GLU A 70 20.60 -8.40 6.02
C GLU A 70 19.18 -8.12 6.56
N PHE A 71 18.20 -7.97 5.69
CA PHE A 71 16.78 -7.91 6.03
C PHE A 71 16.27 -9.15 6.77
N LEU A 72 16.72 -10.34 6.38
CA LEU A 72 16.14 -11.59 6.86
C LEU A 72 16.25 -11.79 8.39
N PRO A 73 17.40 -11.56 9.05
CA PRO A 73 17.47 -11.62 10.51
C PRO A 73 16.60 -10.57 11.20
N ARG A 74 16.54 -9.35 10.65
CA ARG A 74 15.74 -8.26 11.21
C ARG A 74 14.24 -8.50 11.08
N LEU A 75 13.76 -8.97 9.94
CA LEU A 75 12.36 -9.36 9.76
C LEU A 75 11.89 -10.43 10.76
N ARG A 76 12.82 -11.23 11.31
CA ARG A 76 12.48 -12.20 12.36
C ARG A 76 12.33 -11.55 13.75
N SER A 77 13.06 -10.48 14.03
CA SER A 77 12.98 -9.76 15.30
C SER A 77 11.87 -8.72 15.37
N ILE A 78 11.35 -8.27 14.21
CA ILE A 78 10.22 -7.35 14.12
C ILE A 78 8.93 -8.16 13.94
N ARG A 79 7.79 -7.55 14.15
CA ARG A 79 6.46 -8.18 14.01
C ARG A 79 5.77 -7.72 12.71
N PRO A 80 6.10 -8.29 11.53
CA PRO A 80 5.42 -7.90 10.30
C PRO A 80 3.91 -8.13 10.37
N VAL A 81 3.13 -7.22 9.78
CA VAL A 81 1.66 -7.29 9.72
C VAL A 81 1.18 -8.65 9.25
N SER A 82 1.76 -9.15 8.15
CA SER A 82 1.39 -10.45 7.57
C SER A 82 1.65 -11.62 8.53
N ARG A 83 2.70 -11.55 9.36
CA ARG A 83 2.97 -12.56 10.38
C ARG A 83 1.98 -12.48 11.55
N VAL A 84 1.67 -11.27 11.99
CA VAL A 84 0.66 -11.05 13.05
C VAL A 84 -0.71 -11.55 12.58
N LEU A 85 -1.09 -11.26 11.34
CA LEU A 85 -2.31 -11.78 10.72
C LEU A 85 -2.30 -13.32 10.60
N ALA A 86 -1.18 -13.90 10.14
CA ALA A 86 -1.06 -15.36 10.01
C ALA A 86 -1.22 -16.08 11.37
N GLN A 87 -0.72 -15.51 12.46
CA GLN A 87 -0.92 -16.03 13.83
C GLN A 87 -2.39 -15.99 14.25
N ALA A 88 -3.17 -15.07 13.68
CA ALA A 88 -4.62 -14.98 13.88
C ALA A 88 -5.43 -15.78 12.84
N GLY A 89 -4.78 -16.62 12.03
CA GLY A 89 -5.42 -17.42 10.98
C GLY A 89 -5.84 -16.63 9.74
N ILE A 90 -5.36 -15.39 9.57
CA ILE A 90 -5.72 -14.50 8.47
C ILE A 90 -4.58 -14.49 7.44
N PRO A 91 -4.80 -15.02 6.22
CA PRO A 91 -3.76 -15.09 5.20
C PRO A 91 -3.46 -13.73 4.59
N THR A 92 -2.22 -13.55 4.16
CA THR A 92 -1.78 -12.43 3.35
C THR A 92 -1.25 -12.91 2.00
N ASP A 93 -1.79 -12.38 0.92
CA ASP A 93 -1.31 -12.59 -0.43
C ASP A 93 -0.70 -11.30 -0.98
N ILE A 94 0.36 -11.43 -1.76
CA ILE A 94 1.07 -10.31 -2.38
C ILE A 94 1.01 -10.50 -3.89
N VAL A 95 0.65 -9.43 -4.60
CA VAL A 95 0.74 -9.33 -6.06
C VAL A 95 1.62 -8.14 -6.41
N THR A 96 2.60 -8.37 -7.24
CA THR A 96 3.54 -7.32 -7.68
C THR A 96 3.77 -7.43 -9.19
N ALA A 97 4.30 -6.39 -9.81
CA ALA A 97 4.85 -6.47 -11.16
C ALA A 97 5.98 -7.52 -11.20
N ASP A 98 6.29 -8.00 -12.39
CA ASP A 98 7.37 -8.96 -12.58
C ASP A 98 8.71 -8.35 -12.15
N VAL A 99 9.37 -9.02 -11.23
CA VAL A 99 10.68 -8.64 -10.69
C VAL A 99 11.83 -9.36 -11.42
N GLY A 100 11.50 -10.17 -12.43
CA GLY A 100 12.46 -10.98 -13.15
C GLY A 100 12.91 -12.25 -12.40
N PRO A 101 13.42 -13.24 -13.13
CA PRO A 101 13.71 -14.57 -12.59
C PRO A 101 14.83 -14.57 -11.54
N ALA A 102 15.78 -13.64 -11.61
CA ALA A 102 16.89 -13.55 -10.65
C ALA A 102 16.44 -13.00 -9.29
N ALA A 103 15.53 -12.02 -9.25
CA ALA A 103 15.06 -11.39 -8.02
C ALA A 103 13.88 -12.15 -7.37
N LEU A 104 13.14 -12.94 -8.15
CA LEU A 104 11.93 -13.63 -7.66
C LEU A 104 12.18 -14.54 -6.44
N PRO A 105 13.26 -15.36 -6.35
CA PRO A 105 13.52 -16.18 -5.17
C PRO A 105 13.77 -15.33 -3.92
N VAL A 106 14.45 -14.18 -4.05
CA VAL A 106 14.72 -13.27 -2.94
C VAL A 106 13.42 -12.61 -2.48
N ALA A 107 12.61 -12.10 -3.41
CA ALA A 107 11.31 -11.51 -3.11
C ALA A 107 10.38 -12.52 -2.42
N TRP A 108 10.37 -13.76 -2.88
CA TRP A 108 9.59 -14.83 -2.24
C TRP A 108 10.11 -15.16 -0.83
N ALA A 109 11.43 -15.24 -0.62
CA ALA A 109 12.02 -15.49 0.68
C ALA A 109 11.69 -14.38 1.68
N LEU A 110 11.72 -13.11 1.25
CA LEU A 110 11.35 -11.95 2.06
C LEU A 110 9.85 -12.00 2.42
N ALA A 111 8.99 -12.19 1.44
CA ALA A 111 7.54 -12.26 1.63
C ALA A 111 7.13 -13.41 2.58
N SER A 112 7.68 -14.62 2.38
CA SER A 112 7.39 -15.76 3.23
C SER A 112 7.95 -15.61 4.64
N THR A 113 9.15 -15.01 4.79
CA THR A 113 9.72 -14.70 6.10
C THR A 113 8.88 -13.66 6.84
N ALA A 114 8.29 -12.71 6.13
CA ALA A 114 7.35 -11.75 6.68
C ALA A 114 5.98 -12.37 7.03
N GLY A 115 5.68 -13.60 6.61
CA GLY A 115 4.44 -14.30 6.91
C GLY A 115 3.40 -14.29 5.78
N ALA A 116 3.76 -13.85 4.57
CA ALA A 116 2.86 -13.93 3.43
C ALA A 116 2.66 -15.40 3.00
N ARG A 117 1.42 -15.74 2.63
CA ARG A 117 1.03 -17.06 2.15
C ARG A 117 1.50 -17.31 0.72
N ARG A 118 1.36 -16.30 -0.13
CA ARG A 118 1.75 -16.34 -1.55
C ARG A 118 2.31 -15.01 -2.03
N LEU A 119 3.22 -15.09 -3.00
CA LEU A 119 3.68 -13.97 -3.80
C LEU A 119 3.44 -14.31 -5.28
N VAL A 120 2.74 -13.43 -5.98
CA VAL A 120 2.49 -13.50 -7.42
C VAL A 120 3.18 -12.31 -8.08
N ALA A 121 4.27 -12.57 -8.79
CA ALA A 121 4.92 -11.57 -9.63
C ALA A 121 4.39 -11.73 -11.07
N LYS A 122 3.67 -10.72 -11.58
CA LYS A 122 2.98 -10.87 -12.87
C LYS A 122 2.85 -9.54 -13.62
N GLY A 123 3.32 -9.57 -14.86
CA GLY A 123 3.18 -8.45 -15.80
C GLY A 123 4.19 -7.33 -15.56
N SER A 124 4.36 -6.50 -16.57
CA SER A 124 5.28 -5.35 -16.54
C SER A 124 4.56 -4.01 -16.33
N ARG A 125 3.24 -4.00 -16.40
CA ARG A 125 2.38 -2.82 -16.30
C ARG A 125 1.35 -2.98 -15.18
N ALA A 126 0.89 -1.86 -14.65
CA ALA A 126 -0.12 -1.80 -13.60
C ALA A 126 -1.39 -2.61 -13.93
N TRP A 127 -1.86 -2.58 -15.17
CA TRP A 127 -3.02 -3.36 -15.62
C TRP A 127 -2.83 -4.87 -15.45
N ASP A 128 -1.68 -5.41 -15.84
CA ASP A 128 -1.42 -6.86 -15.76
C ASP A 128 -1.36 -7.32 -14.30
N THR A 129 -0.72 -6.51 -13.45
CA THR A 129 -0.64 -6.73 -12.00
C THR A 129 -2.03 -6.66 -11.37
N ALA A 130 -2.82 -5.65 -11.72
CA ALA A 130 -4.21 -5.52 -11.24
C ALA A 130 -5.09 -6.69 -11.70
N ALA A 131 -4.94 -7.16 -12.95
CA ALA A 131 -5.66 -8.32 -13.45
C ALA A 131 -5.28 -9.62 -12.70
N ALA A 132 -4.02 -9.77 -12.30
CA ALA A 132 -3.61 -10.88 -11.43
C ALA A 132 -4.22 -10.77 -10.03
N ALA A 133 -4.25 -9.57 -9.45
CA ALA A 133 -4.92 -9.30 -8.18
C ALA A 133 -6.43 -9.57 -8.24
N GLN A 134 -7.10 -9.15 -9.32
CA GLN A 134 -8.51 -9.43 -9.55
C GLN A 134 -8.83 -10.92 -9.56
N ARG A 135 -7.95 -11.75 -10.15
CA ARG A 135 -8.13 -13.22 -10.12
C ARG A 135 -8.08 -13.78 -8.69
N LEU A 136 -7.23 -13.22 -7.82
CA LEU A 136 -7.24 -13.61 -6.41
C LEU A 136 -8.50 -13.12 -5.70
N LEU A 137 -8.95 -11.91 -5.99
CA LEU A 137 -10.21 -11.38 -5.46
C LEU A 137 -11.41 -12.25 -5.87
N SER A 138 -11.44 -12.77 -7.09
CA SER A 138 -12.54 -13.63 -7.57
C SER A 138 -12.63 -14.98 -6.86
N GLN A 139 -11.57 -15.45 -6.19
CA GLN A 139 -11.58 -16.65 -5.36
C GLN A 139 -12.38 -16.47 -4.06
N ARG A 140 -12.73 -15.23 -3.71
CA ARG A 140 -13.56 -14.89 -2.55
C ARG A 140 -13.03 -15.43 -1.21
N GLU A 141 -11.71 -15.47 -1.05
CA GLU A 141 -11.07 -15.85 0.20
C GLU A 141 -10.98 -14.62 1.14
N ASP A 142 -11.11 -14.86 2.45
CA ASP A 142 -10.83 -13.83 3.46
C ASP A 142 -9.33 -13.56 3.55
N GLY A 143 -8.94 -12.36 3.96
CA GLY A 143 -7.56 -12.02 4.21
C GLY A 143 -7.12 -10.66 3.66
N LEU A 144 -5.82 -10.43 3.77
CA LEU A 144 -5.15 -9.26 3.24
C LEU A 144 -4.60 -9.56 1.84
N LEU A 145 -4.90 -8.68 0.88
CA LEU A 145 -4.25 -8.66 -0.43
C LEU A 145 -3.43 -7.38 -0.56
N PHE A 146 -2.13 -7.51 -0.75
CA PHE A 146 -1.24 -6.40 -1.04
C PHE A 146 -0.91 -6.38 -2.53
N VAL A 147 -1.15 -5.26 -3.19
CA VAL A 147 -0.92 -5.04 -4.63
C VAL A 147 0.08 -3.89 -4.79
N TYR A 148 1.21 -4.17 -5.43
CA TYR A 148 2.28 -3.19 -5.65
C TYR A 148 2.40 -2.85 -7.13
N LEU A 149 2.28 -1.56 -7.46
CA LEU A 149 2.29 -1.00 -8.81
C LEU A 149 3.45 0.01 -8.95
N PRO A 150 4.57 -0.37 -9.58
CA PRO A 150 5.81 0.44 -9.62
C PRO A 150 5.85 1.46 -10.77
N ASP A 151 4.79 1.62 -11.53
CA ASP A 151 4.81 2.32 -12.82
C ASP A 151 5.12 3.81 -12.70
N CYS A 152 4.57 4.51 -11.68
CA CYS A 152 4.80 5.94 -11.50
C CYS A 152 6.25 6.24 -11.10
N ASP A 153 6.82 5.45 -10.18
CA ASP A 153 8.22 5.59 -9.77
C ASP A 153 9.18 5.37 -10.93
N ARG A 154 8.99 4.29 -11.68
CA ARG A 154 9.80 4.01 -12.88
C ARG A 154 9.76 5.14 -13.91
N ALA A 155 8.59 5.71 -14.15
CA ALA A 155 8.44 6.83 -15.06
C ALA A 155 9.04 8.12 -14.48
N GLY A 156 8.91 8.34 -13.18
CA GLY A 156 9.52 9.45 -12.44
C GLY A 156 11.03 9.47 -12.58
N HIS A 157 11.68 8.34 -12.29
CA HIS A 157 13.13 8.19 -12.47
C HIS A 157 13.60 8.35 -13.89
N ALA A 158 12.85 7.81 -14.86
CA ALA A 158 13.26 7.85 -16.27
C ALA A 158 13.04 9.22 -16.95
N HIS A 159 11.97 9.94 -16.58
CA HIS A 159 11.49 11.11 -17.33
C HIS A 159 11.24 12.35 -16.43
N GLY A 160 11.36 12.22 -15.13
CA GLY A 160 11.00 13.23 -14.14
C GLY A 160 9.54 13.13 -13.69
N TRP A 161 9.32 13.38 -12.39
CA TRP A 161 7.96 13.44 -11.82
C TRP A 161 7.16 14.57 -12.46
N MET A 162 5.88 14.31 -12.71
CA MET A 162 4.93 15.21 -13.38
C MET A 162 5.24 15.51 -14.85
N SER A 163 6.20 14.83 -15.48
CA SER A 163 6.35 14.81 -16.93
C SER A 163 5.14 14.17 -17.62
N GLU A 164 5.02 14.36 -18.93
CA GLU A 164 3.95 13.72 -19.71
C GLU A 164 3.99 12.20 -19.57
N GLN A 165 5.17 11.59 -19.65
CA GLN A 165 5.37 10.14 -19.47
C GLN A 165 5.01 9.66 -18.06
N TYR A 166 5.29 10.46 -17.04
CA TYR A 166 4.85 10.16 -15.67
C TYR A 166 3.32 10.20 -15.57
N LEU A 167 2.67 11.19 -16.14
CA LEU A 167 1.21 11.31 -16.13
C LEU A 167 0.54 10.17 -16.94
N GLU A 168 1.16 9.72 -18.03
CA GLU A 168 0.73 8.52 -18.76
C GLU A 168 0.84 7.27 -17.88
N ALA A 169 1.95 7.09 -17.15
CA ALA A 169 2.11 5.99 -16.21
C ALA A 169 1.08 6.05 -15.06
N ALA A 170 0.80 7.24 -14.54
CA ALA A 170 -0.26 7.46 -13.55
C ALA A 170 -1.65 7.07 -14.09
N ALA A 171 -1.95 7.39 -15.34
CA ALA A 171 -3.19 6.96 -15.99
C ALA A 171 -3.27 5.43 -16.17
N GLN A 172 -2.15 4.74 -16.41
CA GLN A 172 -2.11 3.27 -16.45
C GLN A 172 -2.33 2.66 -15.05
N VAL A 173 -1.77 3.27 -14.00
CA VAL A 173 -2.05 2.89 -12.60
C VAL A 173 -3.53 3.08 -12.29
N ASP A 174 -4.12 4.20 -12.69
CA ASP A 174 -5.55 4.48 -12.51
C ASP A 174 -6.45 3.45 -13.21
N ALA A 175 -6.09 3.05 -14.42
CA ALA A 175 -6.82 1.99 -15.13
C ALA A 175 -6.78 0.65 -14.36
N GLY A 176 -5.62 0.30 -13.77
CA GLY A 176 -5.48 -0.87 -12.90
C GLY A 176 -6.33 -0.75 -11.63
N VAL A 177 -6.34 0.42 -10.98
CA VAL A 177 -7.21 0.69 -9.83
C VAL A 177 -8.68 0.63 -10.23
N GLY A 178 -9.04 1.17 -11.40
CA GLY A 178 -10.38 1.10 -11.95
C GLY A 178 -10.89 -0.34 -12.10
N LEU A 179 -10.03 -1.25 -12.58
CA LEU A 179 -10.35 -2.68 -12.65
C LEU A 179 -10.62 -3.29 -11.25
N LEU A 180 -9.86 -2.88 -10.23
CA LEU A 180 -10.02 -3.36 -8.87
C LEU A 180 -11.19 -2.69 -8.15
N SER A 181 -11.53 -1.45 -8.48
CA SER A 181 -12.60 -0.68 -7.83
C SER A 181 -13.99 -1.32 -7.98
N GLY A 182 -14.20 -2.19 -8.98
CA GLY A 182 -15.40 -3.01 -9.11
C GLY A 182 -15.66 -3.96 -7.93
N TRP A 183 -14.66 -4.13 -7.02
CA TRP A 183 -14.76 -4.97 -5.83
C TRP A 183 -15.01 -4.18 -4.53
N THR A 184 -15.26 -2.87 -4.61
CA THR A 184 -15.52 -2.02 -3.43
C THR A 184 -16.80 -2.37 -2.67
N ASP A 185 -17.66 -3.18 -3.22
CA ASP A 185 -18.83 -3.72 -2.50
C ASP A 185 -18.50 -4.98 -1.68
N ASP A 186 -17.42 -5.67 -2.02
CA ASP A 186 -17.01 -6.96 -1.42
C ASP A 186 -15.75 -6.86 -0.55
N ALA A 187 -14.95 -5.80 -0.69
CA ALA A 187 -13.68 -5.62 0.01
C ALA A 187 -13.44 -4.16 0.41
N VAL A 188 -12.72 -3.95 1.52
CA VAL A 188 -12.19 -2.64 1.86
C VAL A 188 -10.86 -2.44 1.15
N PHE A 189 -10.69 -1.27 0.55
CA PHE A 189 -9.46 -0.85 -0.11
C PHE A 189 -8.79 0.27 0.67
N ILE A 190 -7.48 0.16 0.83
CA ILE A 190 -6.59 1.26 1.21
C ILE A 190 -5.66 1.49 0.03
N ILE A 191 -5.80 2.64 -0.63
CA ILE A 191 -5.00 2.99 -1.80
C ILE A 191 -4.07 4.13 -1.39
N THR A 192 -2.76 3.94 -1.54
CA THR A 192 -1.74 4.90 -1.11
C THR A 192 -0.50 4.80 -2.00
N ALA A 193 0.48 5.63 -1.72
CA ALA A 193 1.83 5.53 -2.25
C ALA A 193 2.83 5.32 -1.10
N ASP A 194 4.03 4.93 -1.44
CA ASP A 194 5.15 4.85 -0.49
C ASP A 194 5.90 6.18 -0.38
N HIS A 195 6.01 6.95 -1.46
CA HIS A 195 6.56 8.31 -1.52
C HIS A 195 6.01 9.08 -2.74
N GLY A 196 6.34 10.35 -2.82
CA GLY A 196 6.20 11.17 -4.02
C GLY A 196 7.53 11.26 -4.76
N GLY A 197 7.83 12.39 -5.40
CA GLY A 197 9.11 12.60 -6.07
C GLY A 197 9.17 13.91 -6.86
N GLY A 198 10.36 14.23 -7.38
CA GLY A 198 10.59 15.42 -8.20
C GLY A 198 10.65 16.72 -7.39
N GLY A 199 11.02 16.65 -6.12
CA GLY A 199 11.07 17.81 -5.23
C GLY A 199 12.25 18.72 -5.50
N VAL A 200 13.45 18.27 -5.24
CA VAL A 200 14.69 19.03 -5.47
C VAL A 200 15.22 18.71 -6.87
N THR A 201 15.35 17.44 -7.19
CA THR A 201 15.74 16.94 -8.51
C THR A 201 14.54 16.31 -9.19
N ALA A 202 14.28 16.65 -10.46
CA ALA A 202 13.05 16.27 -11.15
C ALA A 202 12.82 14.75 -11.25
N ASN A 203 13.89 13.96 -11.25
CA ASN A 203 13.86 12.50 -11.37
C ASN A 203 14.39 11.75 -10.13
N GLU A 204 14.38 12.40 -8.97
CA GLU A 204 14.78 11.85 -7.68
C GLU A 204 13.75 12.15 -6.59
N HIS A 205 13.78 11.36 -5.50
CA HIS A 205 12.85 11.50 -4.38
C HIS A 205 13.50 11.42 -2.99
N ASP A 206 14.79 11.13 -2.88
CA ASP A 206 15.47 10.86 -1.60
C ASP A 206 15.68 12.12 -0.76
N GLU A 207 15.78 13.29 -1.39
CA GLU A 207 16.02 14.52 -0.70
C GLU A 207 14.76 15.04 0.04
N PRO A 208 14.91 15.63 1.23
CA PRO A 208 13.80 16.17 2.01
C PRO A 208 13.04 17.28 1.25
N HIS A 209 11.86 16.97 0.75
CA HIS A 209 10.99 17.94 0.10
C HIS A 209 9.50 17.57 0.31
N PRO A 210 8.59 18.55 0.49
CA PRO A 210 7.17 18.26 0.73
C PRO A 210 6.52 17.37 -0.34
N VAL A 211 6.89 17.49 -1.62
CA VAL A 211 6.31 16.67 -2.69
C VAL A 211 6.85 15.24 -2.71
N ASN A 212 8.02 14.98 -2.10
CA ASN A 212 8.56 13.64 -1.90
C ASN A 212 7.89 12.97 -0.70
N ASP A 213 7.55 13.77 0.34
CA ASP A 213 6.96 13.27 1.59
C ASP A 213 5.44 13.06 1.51
N HIS A 214 4.73 13.87 0.71
CA HIS A 214 3.28 13.80 0.64
C HIS A 214 2.81 12.67 -0.27
N ILE A 215 1.96 11.83 0.27
CA ILE A 215 1.35 10.69 -0.43
C ILE A 215 -0.18 10.79 -0.40
N PRO A 216 -0.89 10.27 -1.40
CA PRO A 216 -2.32 10.11 -1.33
C PRO A 216 -2.68 8.97 -0.38
N LEU A 217 -3.84 9.05 0.30
CA LEU A 217 -4.41 7.92 1.00
C LEU A 217 -5.93 7.95 0.85
N ILE A 218 -6.48 6.91 0.24
CA ILE A 218 -7.91 6.73 0.03
C ILE A 218 -8.33 5.43 0.71
N VAL A 219 -9.39 5.48 1.52
CA VAL A 219 -10.02 4.28 2.08
C VAL A 219 -11.40 4.16 1.46
N ALA A 220 -11.71 3.03 0.82
CA ALA A 220 -12.96 2.80 0.12
C ALA A 220 -13.51 1.39 0.41
N GLY A 221 -14.84 1.22 0.36
CA GLY A 221 -15.46 -0.09 0.53
C GLY A 221 -16.54 -0.15 1.60
N PRO A 222 -16.96 -1.38 1.98
CA PRO A 222 -18.05 -1.57 2.92
C PRO A 222 -17.71 -1.00 4.31
N GLY A 223 -18.64 -0.24 4.89
CA GLY A 223 -18.48 0.35 6.22
C GLY A 223 -17.56 1.57 6.27
N VAL A 224 -16.95 1.97 5.15
CA VAL A 224 -16.15 3.20 5.06
C VAL A 224 -17.06 4.42 5.02
N THR A 225 -16.71 5.46 5.76
CA THR A 225 -17.42 6.74 5.80
C THR A 225 -17.36 7.40 4.42
N ARG A 226 -18.52 7.80 3.91
CA ARG A 226 -18.60 8.45 2.59
C ARG A 226 -18.35 9.94 2.70
N ARG A 227 -17.69 10.52 1.67
CA ARG A 227 -17.42 11.96 1.52
C ARG A 227 -16.73 12.53 2.77
N HIS A 228 -15.80 11.75 3.32
CA HIS A 228 -15.10 12.12 4.54
C HIS A 228 -13.65 12.49 4.23
N GLN A 229 -13.19 13.59 4.82
CA GLN A 229 -11.78 13.99 4.73
C GLN A 229 -11.14 13.81 6.09
N LEU A 230 -10.05 13.05 6.14
CA LEU A 230 -9.23 12.91 7.33
C LEU A 230 -8.48 14.23 7.58
N THR A 231 -8.65 14.79 8.78
CA THR A 231 -8.12 16.12 9.13
C THR A 231 -6.91 16.08 10.06
N ARG A 232 -6.69 14.96 10.77
CA ARG A 232 -5.47 14.78 11.55
C ARG A 232 -4.25 14.57 10.66
N ALA A 233 -3.06 14.66 11.22
CA ALA A 233 -1.85 14.21 10.54
C ALA A 233 -1.92 12.69 10.33
N ILE A 234 -1.85 12.25 9.07
CA ILE A 234 -1.86 10.86 8.67
C ILE A 234 -0.45 10.46 8.25
N SER A 235 0.01 9.33 8.74
CA SER A 235 1.28 8.71 8.37
C SER A 235 1.05 7.41 7.60
N LEU A 236 2.01 7.02 6.77
CA LEU A 236 2.06 5.69 6.16
C LEU A 236 2.00 4.58 7.23
N LEU A 237 2.56 4.83 8.42
CA LEU A 237 2.53 3.91 9.57
C LEU A 237 1.12 3.66 10.13
N ASP A 238 0.15 4.53 9.83
CA ASP A 238 -1.24 4.32 10.23
C ASP A 238 -1.90 3.16 9.44
N VAL A 239 -1.38 2.84 8.25
CA VAL A 239 -1.93 1.77 7.39
C VAL A 239 -1.79 0.39 8.05
N PRO A 240 -0.60 -0.08 8.48
CA PRO A 240 -0.46 -1.38 9.15
C PRO A 240 -1.27 -1.49 10.43
N ALA A 241 -1.33 -0.43 11.25
CA ALA A 241 -2.19 -0.38 12.43
C ALA A 241 -3.68 -0.51 12.05
N THR A 242 -4.12 0.15 10.97
CA THR A 242 -5.49 0.07 10.44
C THR A 242 -5.83 -1.34 9.96
N VAL A 243 -4.91 -2.01 9.28
CA VAL A 243 -5.10 -3.39 8.81
C VAL A 243 -5.40 -4.32 9.99
N LEU A 244 -4.55 -4.33 11.01
CA LEU A 244 -4.75 -5.19 12.18
C LEU A 244 -6.05 -4.85 12.90
N TRP A 245 -6.29 -3.56 13.19
CA TRP A 245 -7.51 -3.10 13.83
C TRP A 245 -8.77 -3.51 13.05
N TRP A 246 -8.75 -3.38 11.71
CA TRP A 246 -9.88 -3.73 10.86
C TRP A 246 -10.20 -5.22 10.89
N PHE A 247 -9.18 -6.08 10.97
CA PHE A 247 -9.37 -7.52 11.17
C PHE A 247 -9.73 -7.90 12.60
N GLY A 248 -9.72 -6.96 13.55
CA GLY A 248 -9.98 -7.22 14.96
C GLY A 248 -8.80 -7.90 15.68
N VAL A 249 -7.60 -7.78 15.11
CA VAL A 249 -6.35 -8.27 15.69
C VAL A 249 -5.72 -7.15 16.52
N PRO A 250 -5.25 -7.42 17.73
CA PRO A 250 -4.57 -6.42 18.54
C PRO A 250 -3.37 -5.81 17.80
N VAL A 251 -3.31 -4.48 17.78
CA VAL A 251 -2.14 -3.77 17.25
C VAL A 251 -1.00 -3.90 18.26
N PRO A 252 0.18 -4.38 17.86
CA PRO A 252 1.33 -4.47 18.75
C PRO A 252 1.74 -3.12 19.34
N ASP A 253 2.16 -3.11 20.62
CA ASP A 253 2.52 -1.89 21.35
C ASP A 253 3.72 -1.14 20.76
N ASP A 254 4.57 -1.82 19.99
CA ASP A 254 5.71 -1.24 19.30
C ASP A 254 5.35 -0.60 17.94
N TYR A 255 4.11 -0.74 17.46
CA TYR A 255 3.68 -0.04 16.25
C TYR A 255 3.56 1.47 16.53
N GLU A 256 4.11 2.27 15.62
CA GLU A 256 4.18 3.72 15.78
C GLU A 256 2.95 4.46 15.20
N GLY A 257 2.21 3.78 14.32
CA GLY A 257 1.00 4.31 13.71
C GLY A 257 -0.27 4.07 14.54
N ARG A 258 -1.33 4.77 14.19
CA ARG A 258 -2.66 4.64 14.82
C ARG A 258 -3.70 4.22 13.78
N PRO A 259 -4.64 3.31 14.10
CA PRO A 259 -5.73 2.97 13.20
C PRO A 259 -6.49 4.19 12.69
N LEU A 260 -6.85 4.17 11.42
CA LEU A 260 -7.72 5.17 10.77
C LEU A 260 -9.20 4.89 11.12
N ALA A 261 -9.50 4.76 12.42
CA ALA A 261 -10.84 4.38 12.87
C ALA A 261 -11.92 5.36 12.40
N GLU A 262 -11.58 6.65 12.28
CA GLU A 262 -12.45 7.72 11.78
C GLU A 262 -12.81 7.57 10.29
N ALA A 263 -12.07 6.76 9.53
CA ALA A 263 -12.42 6.42 8.15
C ALA A 263 -13.61 5.48 8.04
N PHE A 264 -14.08 4.91 9.15
CA PHE A 264 -15.13 3.89 9.17
C PHE A 264 -16.35 4.37 9.95
N ALA A 265 -17.52 4.18 9.36
CA ALA A 265 -18.80 4.52 10.00
C ALA A 265 -19.17 3.57 11.17
N ARG A 266 -18.57 2.38 11.19
CA ARG A 266 -18.72 1.38 12.26
C ARG A 266 -17.39 0.71 12.54
N VAL A 267 -17.08 0.51 13.81
CA VAL A 267 -15.94 -0.29 14.23
C VAL A 267 -16.17 -1.74 13.78
N PRO A 268 -15.22 -2.35 13.08
CA PRO A 268 -15.31 -3.77 12.73
C PRO A 268 -15.43 -4.60 14.02
N GLY A 269 -16.42 -5.48 14.09
CA GLY A 269 -16.55 -6.40 15.24
C GLY A 269 -15.34 -7.36 15.31
N PRO A 270 -15.05 -8.00 16.46
CA PRO A 270 -13.96 -8.96 16.59
C PRO A 270 -14.11 -10.09 15.55
N THR A 271 -12.98 -10.52 14.98
CA THR A 271 -12.96 -11.71 14.13
C THR A 271 -13.30 -12.93 15.01
N PRO A 272 -14.23 -13.81 14.60
CA PRO A 272 -14.42 -15.06 15.30
C PRO A 272 -13.10 -15.84 15.29
N VAL A 273 -12.56 -16.15 16.47
CA VAL A 273 -11.41 -17.05 16.58
C VAL A 273 -11.89 -18.43 16.14
N PRO A 274 -11.24 -19.11 15.17
CA PRO A 274 -11.57 -20.49 14.85
C PRO A 274 -11.41 -21.36 16.11
N ALA A 275 -12.43 -22.18 16.37
CA ALA A 275 -12.42 -23.13 17.49
C ALA A 275 -11.35 -24.20 17.30
#